data_b0da0086caeeea34ef3208675801b1d1
#
_entry.id   b0da0086caeeea34ef3208675801b1d1
#
_cell.length_a   1.000
_cell.length_b   1.000
_cell.length_c   1.000
_cell.angle_alpha   90.00
_cell.angle_beta   90.00
_cell.angle_gamma   90.00
#
_symmetry.space_group_name_H-M   'P 1'
#
loop_
_entity.id
_entity.type
_entity.pdbx_description
1 polymer ?
#
loop_
_entity_poly.entity_id
_entity_poly.type
_entity_poly.pdbx_seq_one_letter_code
_entity_poly.pdbx_strand_id
1 'polypeptide(L)'
;MDSSFKNVSALWLEDNKLFWKESTYTKYLFISKNMDKIICNCSLEKINSKIVQQTVNQILICNAMSITTIKTYISVINSVLSFAYDNDYKCVEHIKITFPKKQKNELKILTQKEQKLLTAYLTKNIDLTKLAILFALYTGIRCGELCALKWGDIDLFNGIVGINKTMQRVQCDDKNSKTKIIITPPKTTNSNRMIPIPKFLVSILKSFNPKNENAYLLTGLEDKFIEPRQAQNIFNKCLSDCKIDKINFHALRHSFATRCIELGMDYKTLSEILGHANVSTTMNLYVHSSLTQKKKQMNKLNNLVKI
;
A
#
# COMPACT_ATOMS: atom_id res chain seq x y z
N MET A 1 36.69 -18.65 -2.83
CA MET A 1 35.73 -17.52 -2.93
C MET A 1 35.37 -17.07 -1.53
N ASP A 2 35.25 -15.77 -1.30
CA ASP A 2 34.83 -15.24 0.01
C ASP A 2 33.36 -15.64 0.27
N SER A 3 33.17 -16.58 1.21
CA SER A 3 31.87 -17.15 1.59
C SER A 3 31.14 -16.29 2.63
N SER A 4 31.46 -14.99 2.72
CA SER A 4 30.73 -14.10 3.60
C SER A 4 29.32 -13.84 3.06
N PHE A 5 28.33 -13.75 3.95
CA PHE A 5 26.94 -13.44 3.57
C PHE A 5 26.85 -12.13 2.75
N LYS A 6 27.67 -11.14 3.07
CA LYS A 6 27.70 -9.85 2.38
C LYS A 6 28.05 -9.99 0.90
N ASN A 7 29.10 -10.77 0.59
CA ASN A 7 29.53 -10.94 -0.79
C ASN A 7 28.54 -11.78 -1.59
N VAL A 8 28.00 -12.86 -0.99
CA VAL A 8 27.01 -13.69 -1.68
C VAL A 8 25.69 -12.94 -1.87
N SER A 9 25.29 -12.09 -0.91
CA SER A 9 24.12 -11.24 -1.10
C SER A 9 24.28 -10.20 -2.22
N ALA A 10 25.52 -9.73 -2.45
CA ALA A 10 25.81 -8.85 -3.60
C ALA A 10 25.69 -9.58 -4.94
N LEU A 11 26.19 -10.80 -5.02
CA LEU A 11 26.04 -11.66 -6.20
C LEU A 11 24.55 -11.97 -6.48
N TRP A 12 23.80 -12.35 -5.45
CA TRP A 12 22.37 -12.58 -5.56
C TRP A 12 21.59 -11.36 -6.05
N LEU A 13 21.95 -10.15 -5.60
CA LEU A 13 21.35 -8.91 -6.06
C LEU A 13 21.67 -8.63 -7.52
N GLU A 14 22.91 -8.86 -7.96
CA GLU A 14 23.37 -8.63 -9.34
C GLU A 14 22.66 -9.60 -10.30
N ASP A 15 22.60 -10.89 -9.95
CA ASP A 15 21.96 -11.93 -10.75
C ASP A 15 20.46 -11.66 -10.97
N ASN A 16 19.79 -11.11 -9.97
CA ASN A 16 18.35 -10.85 -10.03
C ASN A 16 17.98 -9.42 -10.50
N LYS A 17 18.95 -8.54 -10.74
CA LYS A 17 18.73 -7.12 -11.04
C LYS A 17 17.86 -6.88 -12.26
N LEU A 18 18.02 -7.68 -13.31
CA LEU A 18 17.26 -7.58 -14.56
C LEU A 18 15.81 -8.07 -14.43
N PHE A 19 15.56 -8.97 -13.48
CA PHE A 19 14.23 -9.58 -13.30
C PHE A 19 13.32 -8.81 -12.34
N TRP A 20 13.90 -7.96 -11.49
CA TRP A 20 13.11 -7.21 -10.51
C TRP A 20 12.78 -5.80 -10.97
N LYS A 21 11.58 -5.34 -10.56
CA LYS A 21 11.25 -3.92 -10.65
C LYS A 21 12.23 -3.13 -9.76
N GLU A 22 12.58 -1.92 -10.20
CA GLU A 22 13.51 -1.04 -9.47
C GLU A 22 13.15 -0.89 -7.97
N SER A 23 11.87 -0.74 -7.65
CA SER A 23 11.41 -0.64 -6.26
C SER A 23 11.64 -1.91 -5.42
N THR A 24 11.70 -3.09 -6.04
CA THR A 24 12.00 -4.35 -5.36
C THR A 24 13.50 -4.48 -5.16
N TYR A 25 14.28 -4.22 -6.21
CA TYR A 25 15.73 -4.22 -6.15
C TYR A 25 16.27 -3.27 -5.07
N THR A 26 15.83 -2.00 -5.09
CA THR A 26 16.28 -0.99 -4.11
C THR A 26 15.89 -1.35 -2.68
N LYS A 27 14.72 -1.97 -2.48
CA LYS A 27 14.30 -2.49 -1.18
C LYS A 27 15.24 -3.61 -0.69
N TYR A 28 15.56 -4.56 -1.55
CA TYR A 28 16.44 -5.68 -1.18
C TYR A 28 17.88 -5.22 -0.97
N LEU A 29 18.36 -4.30 -1.79
CA LEU A 29 19.65 -3.66 -1.61
C LEU A 29 19.76 -2.96 -0.25
N PHE A 30 18.71 -2.20 0.14
CA PHE A 30 18.67 -1.58 1.46
C PHE A 30 18.71 -2.60 2.60
N ILE A 31 17.92 -3.68 2.49
CA ILE A 31 17.88 -4.75 3.49
C ILE A 31 19.24 -5.40 3.58
N SER A 32 19.86 -5.74 2.44
CA SER A 32 21.20 -6.36 2.39
C SER A 32 22.26 -5.47 3.04
N LYS A 33 22.27 -4.15 2.74
CA LYS A 33 23.17 -3.17 3.39
C LYS A 33 22.97 -3.02 4.90
N ASN A 34 21.81 -3.41 5.43
CA ASN A 34 21.48 -3.31 6.86
C ASN A 34 21.34 -4.69 7.52
N MET A 35 21.89 -5.72 6.90
CA MET A 35 21.74 -7.11 7.36
C MET A 35 22.45 -7.38 8.68
N ASP A 36 23.51 -6.62 9.00
CA ASP A 36 24.26 -6.72 10.25
C ASP A 36 23.37 -6.57 11.50
N LYS A 37 22.19 -6.01 11.36
CA LYS A 37 21.19 -5.89 12.44
C LYS A 37 20.60 -7.24 12.88
N ILE A 38 20.64 -8.26 12.01
CA ILE A 38 20.05 -9.58 12.28
C ILE A 38 21.12 -10.68 12.24
N ILE A 39 22.04 -10.60 11.29
CA ILE A 39 23.18 -11.50 11.19
C ILE A 39 24.44 -10.65 11.16
N CYS A 40 25.31 -10.83 12.16
CA CYS A 40 26.65 -10.25 12.11
C CYS A 40 27.34 -10.67 10.82
N ASN A 41 28.30 -9.87 10.34
CA ASN A 41 29.03 -10.14 9.09
C ASN A 41 29.84 -11.46 9.20
N CYS A 42 29.13 -12.59 9.14
CA CYS A 42 29.69 -13.93 9.36
C CYS A 42 29.70 -14.73 8.05
N SER A 43 30.52 -15.77 8.03
CA SER A 43 30.52 -16.78 6.97
C SER A 43 29.16 -17.48 6.90
N LEU A 44 28.71 -17.81 5.68
CA LEU A 44 27.46 -18.55 5.43
C LEU A 44 27.35 -19.84 6.27
N GLU A 45 28.45 -20.56 6.48
CA GLU A 45 28.46 -21.78 7.27
C GLU A 45 28.01 -21.60 8.73
N LYS A 46 28.21 -20.40 9.29
CA LYS A 46 27.84 -20.07 10.68
C LYS A 46 26.39 -19.65 10.82
N ILE A 47 25.67 -19.36 9.73
CA ILE A 47 24.30 -18.95 9.75
C ILE A 47 23.43 -20.19 9.95
N ASN A 48 22.68 -20.22 11.05
CA ASN A 48 21.71 -21.27 11.34
C ASN A 48 20.50 -20.72 12.10
N SER A 49 19.41 -21.49 12.13
CA SER A 49 18.15 -21.06 12.76
C SER A 49 18.31 -20.68 14.23
N LYS A 50 19.19 -21.36 15.00
CA LYS A 50 19.38 -21.10 16.43
C LYS A 50 20.00 -19.73 16.69
N ILE A 51 21.08 -19.39 15.98
CA ILE A 51 21.78 -18.10 16.14
C ILE A 51 20.85 -16.97 15.74
N VAL A 52 20.19 -17.08 14.56
CA VAL A 52 19.28 -16.03 14.08
C VAL A 52 18.05 -15.90 15.01
N GLN A 53 17.52 -16.99 15.57
CA GLN A 53 16.43 -16.94 16.53
C GLN A 53 16.82 -16.15 17.80
N GLN A 54 18.05 -16.36 18.31
CA GLN A 54 18.54 -15.62 19.49
C GLN A 54 18.58 -14.10 19.21
N THR A 55 19.13 -13.69 18.05
CA THR A 55 19.17 -12.28 17.66
C THR A 55 17.76 -11.72 17.48
N VAL A 56 16.86 -12.45 16.82
CA VAL A 56 15.45 -12.03 16.65
C VAL A 56 14.77 -11.85 18.00
N ASN A 57 14.99 -12.75 18.96
CA ASN A 57 14.42 -12.63 20.31
C ASN A 57 14.91 -11.36 21.01
N GLN A 58 16.20 -11.03 20.92
CA GLN A 58 16.75 -9.79 21.48
C GLN A 58 16.15 -8.54 20.83
N ILE A 59 16.03 -8.53 19.50
CA ILE A 59 15.42 -7.40 18.74
C ILE A 59 13.95 -7.20 19.17
N LEU A 60 13.22 -8.29 19.41
CA LEU A 60 11.82 -8.23 19.87
C LEU A 60 11.71 -7.74 21.31
N ILE A 61 12.58 -8.19 22.22
CA ILE A 61 12.61 -7.74 23.62
C ILE A 61 12.91 -6.24 23.68
N CYS A 62 13.88 -5.76 22.92
CA CYS A 62 14.23 -4.34 22.87
C CYS A 62 13.26 -3.47 22.05
N ASN A 63 12.22 -4.04 21.44
CA ASN A 63 11.29 -3.35 20.51
C ASN A 63 12.01 -2.57 19.39
N ALA A 64 13.20 -3.02 18.97
CA ALA A 64 14.02 -2.32 18.00
C ALA A 64 13.45 -2.39 16.56
N MET A 65 12.69 -3.46 16.25
CA MET A 65 12.02 -3.63 14.95
C MET A 65 10.66 -4.31 15.11
N SER A 66 9.73 -3.97 14.18
CA SER A 66 8.45 -4.68 14.11
C SER A 66 8.62 -6.13 13.60
N ILE A 67 7.75 -7.04 14.06
CA ILE A 67 7.71 -8.44 13.57
C ILE A 67 7.63 -8.49 12.05
N THR A 68 6.85 -7.61 11.41
CA THR A 68 6.71 -7.56 9.94
C THR A 68 8.03 -7.17 9.27
N THR A 69 8.77 -6.24 9.85
CA THR A 69 10.11 -5.86 9.36
C THR A 69 11.07 -7.03 9.47
N ILE A 70 11.14 -7.68 10.64
CA ILE A 70 12.01 -8.85 10.86
C ILE A 70 11.68 -9.96 9.85
N LYS A 71 10.40 -10.29 9.65
CA LYS A 71 9.97 -11.29 8.66
C LYS A 71 10.48 -10.97 7.24
N THR A 72 10.51 -9.68 6.88
CA THR A 72 11.05 -9.27 5.58
C THR A 72 12.56 -9.52 5.48
N TYR A 73 13.33 -9.23 6.55
CA TYR A 73 14.75 -9.55 6.61
C TYR A 73 15.00 -11.07 6.52
N ILE A 74 14.26 -11.87 7.29
CA ILE A 74 14.37 -13.34 7.24
C ILE A 74 14.04 -13.87 5.84
N SER A 75 13.04 -13.32 5.15
CA SER A 75 12.75 -13.69 3.77
C SER A 75 13.91 -13.40 2.84
N VAL A 76 14.61 -12.28 3.00
CA VAL A 76 15.80 -11.96 2.19
C VAL A 76 16.96 -12.90 2.55
N ILE A 77 17.18 -13.17 3.84
CA ILE A 77 18.21 -14.14 4.28
C ILE A 77 17.96 -15.50 3.59
N ASN A 78 16.75 -16.01 3.64
CA ASN A 78 16.41 -17.29 3.04
C ASN A 78 16.59 -17.27 1.51
N SER A 79 16.26 -16.18 0.83
CA SER A 79 16.49 -16.06 -0.61
C SER A 79 18.00 -16.08 -0.96
N VAL A 80 18.83 -15.42 -0.14
CA VAL A 80 20.29 -15.43 -0.33
C VAL A 80 20.90 -16.81 0.00
N LEU A 81 20.41 -17.48 1.04
CA LEU A 81 20.86 -18.84 1.41
C LEU A 81 20.48 -19.86 0.34
N SER A 82 19.25 -19.79 -0.21
CA SER A 82 18.85 -20.67 -1.32
C SER A 82 19.74 -20.43 -2.55
N PHE A 83 19.96 -19.17 -2.92
CA PHE A 83 20.89 -18.84 -4.02
C PHE A 83 22.32 -19.39 -3.76
N ALA A 84 22.82 -19.24 -2.53
CA ALA A 84 24.13 -19.78 -2.15
C ALA A 84 24.16 -21.30 -2.26
N TYR A 85 23.13 -21.99 -1.76
CA TYR A 85 23.02 -23.44 -1.81
C TYR A 85 22.99 -23.95 -3.27
N ASP A 86 22.20 -23.29 -4.13
CA ASP A 86 22.10 -23.62 -5.56
C ASP A 86 23.40 -23.35 -6.34
N ASN A 87 24.34 -22.57 -5.78
CA ASN A 87 25.65 -22.27 -6.34
C ASN A 87 26.81 -22.98 -5.55
N ASP A 88 26.51 -24.09 -4.91
CA ASP A 88 27.49 -24.99 -4.23
C ASP A 88 28.27 -24.37 -3.06
N TYR A 89 27.74 -23.25 -2.48
CA TYR A 89 28.30 -22.72 -1.24
C TYR A 89 27.91 -23.61 -0.06
N LYS A 90 28.88 -23.86 0.83
CA LYS A 90 28.63 -24.62 2.06
C LYS A 90 27.79 -23.77 3.04
N CYS A 91 26.49 -24.02 3.08
CA CYS A 91 25.56 -23.36 3.97
C CYS A 91 24.26 -24.18 4.17
N VAL A 92 23.42 -23.76 5.09
CA VAL A 92 22.04 -24.28 5.17
C VAL A 92 21.18 -23.65 4.07
N GLU A 93 20.35 -24.43 3.41
CA GLU A 93 19.44 -23.94 2.38
C GLU A 93 18.42 -22.92 2.92
N HIS A 94 17.95 -23.14 4.15
CA HIS A 94 16.88 -22.35 4.73
C HIS A 94 16.95 -22.29 6.25
N ILE A 95 16.63 -21.13 6.83
CA ILE A 95 16.43 -20.95 8.27
C ILE A 95 14.96 -20.81 8.62
N LYS A 96 14.55 -21.45 9.73
CA LYS A 96 13.19 -21.36 10.28
C LYS A 96 13.21 -20.57 11.56
N ILE A 97 12.38 -19.50 11.61
CA ILE A 97 12.27 -18.61 12.78
C ILE A 97 10.84 -18.64 13.31
N THR A 98 10.72 -18.83 14.59
CA THR A 98 9.46 -18.80 15.30
C THR A 98 9.16 -17.37 15.78
N PHE A 99 7.93 -16.92 15.54
CA PHE A 99 7.48 -15.60 15.96
C PHE A 99 6.33 -15.71 16.95
N PRO A 100 6.21 -14.77 17.89
CA PRO A 100 5.05 -14.70 18.76
C PRO A 100 3.78 -14.50 17.93
N LYS A 101 2.64 -15.03 18.40
CA LYS A 101 1.35 -14.83 17.74
C LYS A 101 1.06 -13.32 17.67
N LYS A 102 0.89 -12.82 16.45
CA LYS A 102 0.54 -11.42 16.24
C LYS A 102 -0.90 -11.20 16.70
N GLN A 103 -1.12 -10.29 17.63
CA GLN A 103 -2.46 -9.76 17.86
C GLN A 103 -2.93 -9.08 16.57
N LYS A 104 -4.16 -9.39 16.12
CA LYS A 104 -4.77 -8.71 14.97
C LYS A 104 -4.98 -7.25 15.36
N ASN A 105 -4.17 -6.35 14.81
CA ASN A 105 -4.47 -4.93 14.92
C ASN A 105 -5.77 -4.67 14.15
N GLU A 106 -6.75 -4.09 14.81
CA GLU A 106 -7.96 -3.62 14.15
C GLU A 106 -7.60 -2.58 13.09
N LEU A 107 -8.23 -2.70 11.93
CA LEU A 107 -8.07 -1.73 10.87
C LEU A 107 -8.70 -0.41 11.31
N LYS A 108 -7.89 0.63 11.50
CA LYS A 108 -8.40 1.96 11.77
C LYS A 108 -9.09 2.49 10.51
N ILE A 109 -10.39 2.71 10.60
CA ILE A 109 -11.24 3.29 9.56
C ILE A 109 -11.97 4.50 10.13
N LEU A 110 -12.41 5.40 9.27
CA LEU A 110 -13.30 6.48 9.67
C LEU A 110 -14.67 5.92 10.06
N THR A 111 -15.19 6.32 11.19
CA THR A 111 -16.60 6.11 11.53
C THR A 111 -17.50 6.87 10.55
N GLN A 112 -18.77 6.54 10.48
CA GLN A 112 -19.72 7.28 9.61
C GLN A 112 -19.82 8.76 9.98
N LYS A 113 -19.72 9.09 11.27
CA LYS A 113 -19.71 10.47 11.76
C LYS A 113 -18.46 11.22 11.32
N GLU A 114 -17.29 10.63 11.51
CA GLU A 114 -16.00 11.20 11.09
C GLU A 114 -15.93 11.38 9.56
N GLN A 115 -16.41 10.39 8.80
CA GLN A 115 -16.46 10.51 7.34
C GLN A 115 -17.36 11.66 6.88
N LYS A 116 -18.55 11.83 7.48
CA LYS A 116 -19.44 12.97 7.21
C LYS A 116 -18.77 14.30 7.55
N LEU A 117 -18.12 14.39 8.71
CA LEU A 117 -17.42 15.58 9.17
C LEU A 117 -16.27 15.94 8.22
N LEU A 118 -15.44 14.96 7.86
CA LEU A 118 -14.34 15.15 6.91
C LEU A 118 -14.87 15.56 5.53
N THR A 119 -15.94 14.94 5.03
CA THR A 119 -16.55 15.31 3.75
C THR A 119 -17.03 16.75 3.76
N ALA A 120 -17.73 17.18 4.82
CA ALA A 120 -18.21 18.56 4.95
C ALA A 120 -17.03 19.55 5.00
N TYR A 121 -15.94 19.23 5.70
CA TYR A 121 -14.72 20.05 5.72
C TYR A 121 -14.06 20.12 4.33
N LEU A 122 -13.93 18.99 3.62
CA LEU A 122 -13.28 18.94 2.31
C LEU A 122 -14.07 19.69 1.24
N THR A 123 -15.40 19.72 1.34
CA THR A 123 -16.27 20.44 0.38
C THR A 123 -16.40 21.94 0.70
N LYS A 124 -16.03 22.35 1.91
CA LYS A 124 -16.03 23.78 2.29
C LYS A 124 -14.74 24.43 1.81
N ASN A 125 -14.86 25.48 0.95
CA ASN A 125 -13.71 26.16 0.34
C ASN A 125 -12.72 25.12 -0.26
N ILE A 126 -13.26 24.30 -1.16
CA ILE A 126 -12.53 23.20 -1.78
C ILE A 126 -11.42 23.73 -2.69
N ASP A 127 -10.22 23.17 -2.56
CA ASP A 127 -9.08 23.35 -3.44
C ASP A 127 -8.67 21.98 -4.04
N LEU A 128 -7.67 21.96 -4.91
CA LEU A 128 -7.24 20.72 -5.58
C LEU A 128 -6.74 19.67 -4.59
N THR A 129 -6.15 20.06 -3.47
CA THR A 129 -5.64 19.11 -2.46
C THR A 129 -6.79 18.49 -1.67
N LYS A 130 -7.77 19.27 -1.27
CA LYS A 130 -9.01 18.78 -0.65
C LYS A 130 -9.81 17.91 -1.62
N LEU A 131 -9.93 18.35 -2.89
CA LEU A 131 -10.56 17.57 -3.95
C LEU A 131 -9.92 16.20 -4.11
N ALA A 132 -8.59 16.13 -4.12
CA ALA A 132 -7.89 14.86 -4.25
C ALA A 132 -8.10 13.92 -3.04
N ILE A 133 -8.18 14.45 -1.81
CA ILE A 133 -8.51 13.64 -0.62
C ILE A 133 -9.96 13.16 -0.69
N LEU A 134 -10.89 14.02 -1.10
CA LEU A 134 -12.28 13.67 -1.34
C LEU A 134 -12.40 12.59 -2.42
N PHE A 135 -11.64 12.72 -3.50
CA PHE A 135 -11.56 11.74 -4.56
C PHE A 135 -11.08 10.37 -4.04
N ALA A 136 -10.00 10.35 -3.22
CA ALA A 136 -9.52 9.12 -2.61
C ALA A 136 -10.53 8.47 -1.66
N LEU A 137 -11.28 9.29 -0.89
CA LEU A 137 -12.31 8.81 0.05
C LEU A 137 -13.47 8.12 -0.66
N TYR A 138 -13.82 8.56 -1.88
CA TYR A 138 -14.99 8.05 -2.62
C TYR A 138 -14.66 7.18 -3.84
N THR A 139 -13.38 6.88 -4.09
CA THR A 139 -12.94 5.94 -5.13
C THR A 139 -12.09 4.79 -4.58
N GLY A 140 -11.60 4.91 -3.35
CA GLY A 140 -10.72 3.93 -2.74
C GLY A 140 -9.35 3.77 -3.41
N ILE A 141 -8.91 4.76 -4.20
CA ILE A 141 -7.60 4.79 -4.87
C ILE A 141 -6.45 4.75 -3.84
N ARG A 142 -5.32 4.12 -4.19
CA ARG A 142 -4.12 4.13 -3.34
C ARG A 142 -3.42 5.49 -3.37
N CYS A 143 -2.74 5.87 -2.28
CA CYS A 143 -2.04 7.15 -2.19
C CYS A 143 -1.06 7.37 -3.37
N GLY A 144 -0.24 6.37 -3.71
CA GLY A 144 0.69 6.48 -4.84
C GLY A 144 0.01 6.55 -6.21
N GLU A 145 -1.16 5.92 -6.38
CA GLU A 145 -1.98 6.03 -7.58
C GLU A 145 -2.56 7.44 -7.71
N LEU A 146 -3.09 7.99 -6.61
CA LEU A 146 -3.60 9.36 -6.54
C LEU A 146 -2.53 10.41 -6.90
N CYS A 147 -1.32 10.26 -6.33
CA CYS A 147 -0.21 11.19 -6.58
C CYS A 147 0.29 11.14 -8.03
N ALA A 148 0.11 10.02 -8.72
CA ALA A 148 0.48 9.86 -10.13
C ALA A 148 -0.65 10.24 -11.09
N LEU A 149 -1.88 10.49 -10.59
CA LEU A 149 -3.06 10.71 -11.41
C LEU A 149 -3.00 12.06 -12.12
N LYS A 150 -3.26 12.06 -13.41
CA LYS A 150 -3.37 13.24 -14.26
C LYS A 150 -4.81 13.47 -14.67
N TRP A 151 -5.14 14.69 -15.08
CA TRP A 151 -6.49 15.03 -15.55
C TRP A 151 -6.89 14.23 -16.78
N GLY A 152 -5.97 13.89 -17.68
CA GLY A 152 -6.22 13.03 -18.84
C GLY A 152 -6.56 11.58 -18.50
N ASP A 153 -6.30 11.14 -17.27
CA ASP A 153 -6.73 9.81 -16.79
C ASP A 153 -8.23 9.78 -16.38
N ILE A 154 -8.91 10.96 -16.37
CA ILE A 154 -10.29 11.13 -15.90
C ILE A 154 -11.21 11.49 -17.06
N ASP A 155 -12.05 10.55 -17.45
CA ASP A 155 -13.13 10.80 -18.40
C ASP A 155 -14.34 11.40 -17.66
N LEU A 156 -14.44 12.74 -17.70
CA LEU A 156 -15.53 13.49 -17.07
C LEU A 156 -16.88 13.34 -17.80
N PHE A 157 -16.89 12.88 -19.05
CA PHE A 157 -18.11 12.64 -19.80
C PHE A 157 -18.77 11.34 -19.35
N ASN A 158 -18.00 10.25 -19.33
CA ASN A 158 -18.49 8.95 -18.88
C ASN A 158 -18.41 8.76 -17.36
N GLY A 159 -17.77 9.66 -16.62
CA GLY A 159 -17.62 9.58 -15.17
C GLY A 159 -16.72 8.40 -14.74
N ILE A 160 -15.59 8.22 -15.39
CA ILE A 160 -14.68 7.08 -15.18
C ILE A 160 -13.25 7.60 -15.00
N VAL A 161 -12.46 6.93 -14.14
CA VAL A 161 -11.02 7.18 -14.01
C VAL A 161 -10.22 5.92 -14.31
N GLY A 162 -9.18 6.05 -15.12
CA GLY A 162 -8.22 5.00 -15.44
C GLY A 162 -7.04 5.02 -14.46
N ILE A 163 -6.81 3.90 -13.79
CA ILE A 163 -5.67 3.72 -12.88
C ILE A 163 -4.64 2.82 -13.56
N ASN A 164 -3.56 3.40 -14.07
CA ASN A 164 -2.54 2.72 -14.86
C ASN A 164 -1.10 3.00 -14.39
N LYS A 165 -0.92 3.81 -13.33
CA LYS A 165 0.39 4.20 -12.80
C LYS A 165 0.35 4.45 -11.30
N THR A 166 1.50 4.39 -10.68
CA THR A 166 1.69 4.70 -9.26
C THR A 166 3.00 5.43 -9.04
N MET A 167 2.99 6.42 -8.15
CA MET A 167 4.16 7.18 -7.72
C MET A 167 4.68 6.63 -6.40
N GLN A 168 5.98 6.46 -6.29
CA GLN A 168 6.63 6.04 -5.06
C GLN A 168 8.03 6.64 -4.94
N ARG A 169 8.48 6.83 -3.70
CA ARG A 169 9.84 7.20 -3.40
C ARG A 169 10.67 5.93 -3.17
N VAL A 170 11.77 5.78 -3.89
CA VAL A 170 12.70 4.65 -3.77
C VAL A 170 14.07 5.16 -3.35
N GLN A 171 14.85 4.28 -2.74
CA GLN A 171 16.24 4.58 -2.47
C GLN A 171 17.04 4.56 -3.77
N CYS A 172 18.05 5.40 -3.86
CA CYS A 172 19.04 5.38 -4.94
C CYS A 172 20.44 5.58 -4.36
N ASP A 173 21.44 5.05 -5.06
CA ASP A 173 22.85 5.22 -4.70
C ASP A 173 23.47 6.43 -5.44
N ASP A 174 22.71 7.49 -5.63
CA ASP A 174 23.24 8.72 -6.24
C ASP A 174 24.03 9.52 -5.21
N LYS A 175 25.17 10.10 -5.60
CA LYS A 175 26.01 10.93 -4.75
C LYS A 175 25.26 12.16 -4.21
N ASN A 176 24.28 12.67 -4.96
CA ASN A 176 23.53 13.89 -4.63
C ASN A 176 22.21 13.64 -3.90
N SER A 177 21.68 12.41 -3.92
CA SER A 177 20.40 12.11 -3.28
C SER A 177 20.30 10.64 -2.84
N LYS A 178 19.89 10.42 -1.61
CA LYS A 178 19.65 9.07 -1.08
C LYS A 178 18.36 8.44 -1.59
N THR A 179 17.48 9.22 -2.22
CA THR A 179 16.16 8.75 -2.68
C THR A 179 15.70 9.51 -3.91
N LYS A 180 14.94 8.86 -4.78
CA LYS A 180 14.28 9.49 -5.94
C LYS A 180 12.82 9.11 -6.03
N ILE A 181 12.03 9.92 -6.72
CA ILE A 181 10.64 9.61 -7.08
C ILE A 181 10.65 8.84 -8.40
N ILE A 182 9.88 7.75 -8.44
CA ILE A 182 9.59 7.03 -9.67
C ILE A 182 8.08 6.91 -9.86
N ILE A 183 7.65 7.00 -11.12
CA ILE A 183 6.29 6.72 -11.55
C ILE A 183 6.37 5.48 -12.44
N THR A 184 5.68 4.43 -12.03
CA THR A 184 5.75 3.14 -12.71
C THR A 184 4.36 2.57 -12.95
N PRO A 185 4.19 1.68 -13.93
CA PRO A 185 2.97 0.88 -14.04
C PRO A 185 2.72 0.08 -12.75
N PRO A 186 1.47 -0.25 -12.45
CA PRO A 186 1.14 -1.08 -11.30
C PRO A 186 1.85 -2.44 -11.30
N LYS A 187 1.98 -3.05 -10.11
CA LYS A 187 2.70 -4.33 -9.97
C LYS A 187 1.98 -5.52 -10.61
N THR A 188 0.66 -5.47 -10.70
CA THR A 188 -0.17 -6.57 -11.23
C THR A 188 -1.13 -6.04 -12.29
N THR A 189 -1.52 -6.90 -13.22
CA THR A 189 -2.53 -6.60 -14.25
C THR A 189 -3.84 -6.11 -13.64
N ASN A 190 -4.30 -6.70 -12.55
CA ASN A 190 -5.54 -6.32 -11.85
C ASN A 190 -5.47 -4.91 -11.21
N SER A 191 -4.27 -4.35 -11.05
CA SER A 191 -4.12 -2.98 -10.57
C SER A 191 -4.31 -1.95 -11.68
N ASN A 192 -4.23 -2.35 -12.97
CA ASN A 192 -4.67 -1.54 -14.09
C ASN A 192 -6.19 -1.72 -14.22
N ARG A 193 -6.95 -0.67 -13.94
CA ARG A 193 -8.40 -0.75 -13.81
C ARG A 193 -9.08 0.58 -14.10
N MET A 194 -10.35 0.50 -14.49
CA MET A 194 -11.26 1.63 -14.60
C MET A 194 -12.16 1.69 -13.36
N ILE A 195 -12.30 2.86 -12.76
CA ILE A 195 -13.15 3.08 -11.58
C ILE A 195 -14.26 4.06 -11.95
N PRO A 196 -15.54 3.68 -11.84
CA PRO A 196 -16.65 4.64 -11.96
C PRO A 196 -16.59 5.70 -10.84
N ILE A 197 -16.78 6.95 -11.20
CA ILE A 197 -16.76 8.09 -10.28
C ILE A 197 -18.19 8.44 -9.89
N PRO A 198 -18.51 8.61 -8.60
CA PRO A 198 -19.84 9.07 -8.18
C PRO A 198 -20.23 10.40 -8.82
N LYS A 199 -21.49 10.55 -9.25
CA LYS A 199 -21.99 11.73 -10.00
C LYS A 199 -21.69 13.08 -9.30
N PHE A 200 -21.85 13.15 -7.97
CA PHE A 200 -21.54 14.38 -7.22
C PHE A 200 -20.06 14.78 -7.36
N LEU A 201 -19.15 13.78 -7.36
CA LEU A 201 -17.72 14.02 -7.49
C LEU A 201 -17.34 14.44 -8.91
N VAL A 202 -18.00 13.87 -9.94
CA VAL A 202 -17.85 14.32 -11.35
C VAL A 202 -18.25 15.80 -11.48
N SER A 203 -19.34 16.21 -10.85
CA SER A 203 -19.79 17.61 -10.87
C SER A 203 -18.75 18.56 -10.26
N ILE A 204 -18.12 18.16 -9.14
CA ILE A 204 -17.05 18.94 -8.51
C ILE A 204 -15.81 18.96 -9.41
N LEU A 205 -15.39 17.81 -9.95
CA LEU A 205 -14.21 17.72 -10.84
C LEU A 205 -14.35 18.63 -12.07
N LYS A 206 -15.54 18.72 -12.66
CA LYS A 206 -15.81 19.61 -13.83
C LYS A 206 -15.50 21.08 -13.54
N SER A 207 -15.71 21.55 -12.31
CA SER A 207 -15.42 22.94 -11.93
C SER A 207 -13.93 23.25 -11.75
N PHE A 208 -13.09 22.20 -11.61
CA PHE A 208 -11.64 22.33 -11.42
C PHE A 208 -10.80 21.95 -12.65
N ASN A 209 -11.43 21.44 -13.72
CA ASN A 209 -10.71 20.94 -14.89
C ASN A 209 -9.83 22.04 -15.54
N PRO A 210 -8.48 21.90 -15.51
CA PRO A 210 -7.58 22.92 -16.04
C PRO A 210 -7.48 22.91 -17.57
N LYS A 211 -8.24 22.03 -18.27
CA LYS A 211 -8.14 21.77 -19.73
C LYS A 211 -6.76 21.27 -20.21
N ASN A 212 -5.87 20.98 -19.29
CA ASN A 212 -4.55 20.37 -19.55
C ASN A 212 -4.57 18.91 -19.06
N GLU A 213 -4.64 17.98 -19.98
CA GLU A 213 -4.68 16.55 -19.70
C GLU A 213 -3.41 16.03 -19.02
N ASN A 214 -2.27 16.68 -19.22
CA ASN A 214 -1.00 16.31 -18.61
C ASN A 214 -0.82 16.82 -17.18
N ALA A 215 -1.68 17.74 -16.72
CA ALA A 215 -1.61 18.28 -15.37
C ALA A 215 -1.96 17.22 -14.31
N TYR A 216 -1.20 17.21 -13.20
CA TYR A 216 -1.51 16.33 -12.06
C TYR A 216 -2.78 16.79 -11.34
N LEU A 217 -3.60 15.82 -10.88
CA LEU A 217 -4.86 16.12 -10.18
C LEU A 217 -4.65 16.99 -8.92
N LEU A 218 -3.58 16.72 -8.15
CA LEU A 218 -3.32 17.42 -6.88
C LEU A 218 -2.80 18.86 -7.03
N THR A 219 -2.26 19.23 -8.18
CA THR A 219 -1.62 20.54 -8.38
C THR A 219 -2.23 21.36 -9.50
N GLY A 220 -2.88 20.71 -10.45
CA GLY A 220 -3.34 21.35 -11.68
C GLY A 220 -2.21 21.76 -12.63
N LEU A 221 -0.97 21.34 -12.37
CA LEU A 221 0.24 21.66 -13.12
C LEU A 221 0.88 20.41 -13.70
N GLU A 222 1.53 20.52 -14.84
CA GLU A 222 2.18 19.41 -15.52
C GLU A 222 3.56 19.07 -14.93
N ASP A 223 4.29 20.09 -14.55
CA ASP A 223 5.67 20.04 -14.06
C ASP A 223 5.79 19.89 -12.54
N LYS A 224 4.67 20.00 -11.81
CA LYS A 224 4.64 19.96 -10.34
C LYS A 224 3.71 18.89 -9.83
N PHE A 225 4.24 17.98 -9.05
CA PHE A 225 3.48 16.92 -8.38
C PHE A 225 3.60 17.01 -6.85
N ILE A 226 2.68 16.33 -6.17
CA ILE A 226 2.74 16.08 -4.72
C ILE A 226 3.07 14.62 -4.49
N GLU A 227 4.14 14.35 -3.74
CA GLU A 227 4.54 12.97 -3.43
C GLU A 227 3.67 12.34 -2.33
N PRO A 228 3.65 10.97 -2.20
CA PRO A 228 2.80 10.29 -1.24
C PRO A 228 2.97 10.74 0.21
N ARG A 229 4.20 11.10 0.63
CA ARG A 229 4.45 11.62 1.99
C ARG A 229 3.83 12.99 2.21
N GLN A 230 3.91 13.86 1.22
CA GLN A 230 3.27 15.19 1.28
C GLN A 230 1.74 15.05 1.29
N ALA A 231 1.17 14.15 0.44
CA ALA A 231 -0.25 13.85 0.45
C ALA A 231 -0.73 13.33 1.82
N GLN A 232 0.06 12.46 2.48
CA GLN A 232 -0.22 12.02 3.85
C GLN A 232 -0.20 13.19 4.85
N ASN A 233 0.74 14.14 4.71
CA ASN A 233 0.82 15.30 5.60
C ASN A 233 -0.38 16.24 5.40
N ILE A 234 -0.80 16.47 4.16
CA ILE A 234 -2.01 17.25 3.84
C ILE A 234 -3.24 16.58 4.46
N PHE A 235 -3.37 15.26 4.31
CA PHE A 235 -4.46 14.49 4.91
C PHE A 235 -4.45 14.59 6.45
N ASN A 236 -3.28 14.46 7.08
CA ASN A 236 -3.16 14.62 8.54
C ASN A 236 -3.61 16.02 9.01
N LYS A 237 -3.33 17.07 8.21
CA LYS A 237 -3.82 18.43 8.51
C LYS A 237 -5.35 18.48 8.45
N CYS A 238 -5.97 17.91 7.40
CA CYS A 238 -7.44 17.85 7.30
C CYS A 238 -8.08 17.10 8.47
N LEU A 239 -7.46 15.99 8.94
CA LEU A 239 -7.94 15.27 10.12
C LEU A 239 -7.85 16.12 11.39
N SER A 240 -6.72 16.81 11.59
CA SER A 240 -6.51 17.70 12.73
C SER A 240 -7.53 18.83 12.77
N ASP A 241 -7.79 19.47 11.62
CA ASP A 241 -8.77 20.56 11.49
C ASP A 241 -10.19 20.07 11.79
N CYS A 242 -10.48 18.79 11.51
CA CYS A 242 -11.73 18.11 11.85
C CYS A 242 -11.77 17.54 13.27
N LYS A 243 -10.70 17.63 14.07
CA LYS A 243 -10.55 16.97 15.36
C LYS A 243 -10.76 15.44 15.30
N ILE A 244 -10.31 14.83 14.21
CA ILE A 244 -10.32 13.39 14.00
C ILE A 244 -8.92 12.84 14.33
N ASP A 245 -8.86 11.70 15.01
CA ASP A 245 -7.60 11.04 15.34
C ASP A 245 -6.78 10.74 14.08
N LYS A 246 -5.46 10.85 14.24
CA LYS A 246 -4.52 10.60 13.15
C LYS A 246 -4.59 9.14 12.70
N ILE A 247 -4.88 8.96 11.41
CA ILE A 247 -4.87 7.66 10.72
C ILE A 247 -3.99 7.76 9.46
N ASN A 248 -3.53 6.61 8.95
CA ASN A 248 -2.78 6.61 7.69
C ASN A 248 -3.70 6.85 6.48
N PHE A 249 -3.12 7.31 5.37
CA PHE A 249 -3.88 7.59 4.14
C PHE A 249 -4.61 6.35 3.61
N HIS A 250 -4.07 5.16 3.83
CA HIS A 250 -4.68 3.90 3.40
C HIS A 250 -6.02 3.62 4.12
N ALA A 251 -6.24 4.23 5.28
CA ALA A 251 -7.52 4.17 5.98
C ALA A 251 -8.69 4.77 5.17
N LEU A 252 -8.44 5.75 4.28
CA LEU A 252 -9.47 6.25 3.36
C LEU A 252 -10.01 5.12 2.46
N ARG A 253 -9.11 4.31 1.91
CA ARG A 253 -9.48 3.17 1.08
C ARG A 253 -10.21 2.08 1.89
N HIS A 254 -9.80 1.84 3.12
CA HIS A 254 -10.50 0.91 4.01
C HIS A 254 -11.89 1.44 4.39
N SER A 255 -12.02 2.74 4.66
CA SER A 255 -13.31 3.40 4.92
C SER A 255 -14.24 3.31 3.71
N PHE A 256 -13.73 3.61 2.50
CA PHE A 256 -14.46 3.45 1.25
C PHE A 256 -15.00 2.01 1.10
N ALA A 257 -14.13 1.01 1.23
CA ALA A 257 -14.51 -0.38 1.08
C ALA A 257 -15.57 -0.81 2.11
N THR A 258 -15.40 -0.40 3.38
CA THR A 258 -16.39 -0.68 4.42
C THR A 258 -17.75 -0.05 4.09
N ARG A 259 -17.78 1.21 3.62
CA ARG A 259 -19.02 1.88 3.23
C ARG A 259 -19.69 1.19 2.03
N CYS A 260 -18.91 0.78 1.02
CA CYS A 260 -19.45 0.05 -0.12
C CYS A 260 -20.15 -1.25 0.32
N ILE A 261 -19.54 -2.01 1.23
CA ILE A 261 -20.15 -3.24 1.77
C ILE A 261 -21.38 -2.94 2.61
N GLU A 262 -21.36 -1.91 3.45
CA GLU A 262 -22.54 -1.48 4.23
C GLU A 262 -23.71 -1.06 3.33
N LEU A 263 -23.41 -0.51 2.16
CA LEU A 263 -24.40 -0.16 1.14
C LEU A 263 -24.88 -1.36 0.31
N GLY A 264 -24.24 -2.54 0.46
CA GLY A 264 -24.64 -3.77 -0.18
C GLY A 264 -23.90 -4.10 -1.47
N MET A 265 -22.77 -3.44 -1.75
CA MET A 265 -21.92 -3.80 -2.88
C MET A 265 -21.34 -5.21 -2.65
N ASP A 266 -21.34 -6.05 -3.67
CA ASP A 266 -20.75 -7.38 -3.58
C ASP A 266 -19.23 -7.34 -3.54
N TYR A 267 -18.61 -8.37 -2.96
CA TYR A 267 -17.17 -8.43 -2.74
C TYR A 267 -16.36 -8.51 -4.03
N LYS A 268 -16.89 -9.08 -5.10
CA LYS A 268 -16.20 -9.21 -6.38
C LYS A 268 -16.10 -7.85 -7.05
N THR A 269 -17.22 -7.14 -7.21
CA THR A 269 -17.25 -5.76 -7.74
C THR A 269 -16.35 -4.84 -6.95
N LEU A 270 -16.41 -4.90 -5.60
CA LEU A 270 -15.52 -4.09 -4.76
C LEU A 270 -14.05 -4.45 -4.96
N SER A 271 -13.72 -5.74 -5.07
CA SER A 271 -12.35 -6.20 -5.32
C SER A 271 -11.79 -5.70 -6.65
N GLU A 272 -12.61 -5.65 -7.70
CA GLU A 272 -12.26 -5.13 -9.01
C GLU A 272 -12.02 -3.60 -8.95
N ILE A 273 -12.92 -2.84 -8.32
CA ILE A 273 -12.75 -1.38 -8.10
C ILE A 273 -11.46 -1.10 -7.33
N LEU A 274 -11.19 -1.87 -6.29
CA LEU A 274 -9.98 -1.72 -5.49
C LEU A 274 -8.73 -2.23 -6.22
N GLY A 275 -8.83 -3.10 -7.22
CA GLY A 275 -7.70 -3.72 -7.90
C GLY A 275 -6.92 -4.65 -6.96
N HIS A 276 -7.63 -5.55 -6.25
CA HIS A 276 -7.03 -6.63 -5.50
C HIS A 276 -6.79 -7.82 -6.43
N ALA A 277 -5.62 -8.44 -6.32
CA ALA A 277 -5.27 -9.61 -7.12
C ALA A 277 -6.16 -10.82 -6.79
N ASN A 278 -6.70 -10.88 -5.57
CA ASN A 278 -7.57 -11.95 -5.09
C ASN A 278 -8.73 -11.36 -4.28
N VAL A 279 -9.95 -11.78 -4.59
CA VAL A 279 -11.19 -11.41 -3.88
C VAL A 279 -11.09 -11.78 -2.38
N SER A 280 -10.39 -12.85 -2.03
CA SER A 280 -10.13 -13.24 -0.64
C SER A 280 -9.48 -12.12 0.19
N THR A 281 -8.69 -11.24 -0.44
CA THR A 281 -8.12 -10.07 0.24
C THR A 281 -9.21 -9.13 0.71
N THR A 282 -10.20 -8.85 -0.14
CA THR A 282 -11.36 -8.02 0.20
C THR A 282 -12.21 -8.69 1.28
N MET A 283 -12.51 -9.99 1.11
CA MET A 283 -13.29 -10.74 2.08
C MET A 283 -12.63 -10.77 3.46
N ASN A 284 -11.36 -11.12 3.56
CA ASN A 284 -10.63 -11.23 4.83
C ASN A 284 -10.48 -9.91 5.58
N LEU A 285 -10.45 -8.79 4.86
CA LEU A 285 -10.35 -7.46 5.46
C LEU A 285 -11.70 -6.94 5.99
N TYR A 286 -12.84 -7.37 5.39
CA TYR A 286 -14.14 -6.76 5.64
C TYR A 286 -15.24 -7.76 6.06
N VAL A 287 -14.90 -9.01 6.37
CA VAL A 287 -15.85 -10.12 6.69
C VAL A 287 -16.62 -9.95 8.01
N HIS A 288 -16.30 -8.98 8.85
CA HIS A 288 -17.08 -8.74 10.06
C HIS A 288 -18.40 -8.01 9.76
N SER A 289 -19.32 -8.73 9.05
CA SER A 289 -20.69 -8.20 8.88
C SER A 289 -21.38 -8.10 10.25
N SER A 290 -21.83 -6.89 10.61
CA SER A 290 -22.60 -6.69 11.83
C SER A 290 -23.92 -7.48 11.80
N LEU A 291 -24.45 -7.84 12.96
CA LEU A 291 -25.76 -8.51 13.07
C LEU A 291 -26.84 -7.69 12.34
N THR A 292 -26.76 -6.37 12.40
CA THR A 292 -27.65 -5.43 11.69
C THR A 292 -27.59 -5.62 10.17
N GLN A 293 -26.39 -5.82 9.63
CA GLN A 293 -26.22 -6.05 8.19
C GLN A 293 -26.78 -7.41 7.77
N LYS A 294 -26.58 -8.46 8.59
CA LYS A 294 -27.18 -9.79 8.37
C LYS A 294 -28.69 -9.71 8.36
N LYS A 295 -29.32 -9.02 9.36
CA LYS A 295 -30.76 -8.78 9.40
C LYS A 295 -31.26 -8.05 8.14
N LYS A 296 -30.54 -6.99 7.71
CA LYS A 296 -30.91 -6.23 6.50
C LYS A 296 -30.90 -7.10 5.24
N GLN A 297 -29.92 -8.01 5.10
CA GLN A 297 -29.87 -8.91 3.96
C GLN A 297 -30.96 -9.99 4.03
N MET A 298 -31.22 -10.56 5.21
CA MET A 298 -32.30 -11.53 5.40
C MET A 298 -33.68 -10.92 5.11
N ASN A 299 -33.91 -9.66 5.51
CA ASN A 299 -35.16 -8.97 5.23
C ASN A 299 -35.42 -8.74 3.72
N LYS A 300 -34.41 -8.80 2.87
CA LYS A 300 -34.64 -8.77 1.40
C LYS A 300 -35.41 -9.96 0.89
N LEU A 301 -35.38 -11.09 1.60
CA LEU A 301 -36.16 -12.28 1.26
C LEU A 301 -37.67 -12.06 1.37
N ASN A 302 -38.11 -11.05 2.17
CA ASN A 302 -39.52 -10.68 2.25
C ASN A 302 -40.09 -10.25 0.88
N ASN A 303 -39.23 -9.76 -0.03
CA ASN A 303 -39.65 -9.38 -1.39
C ASN A 303 -40.01 -10.60 -2.28
N LEU A 304 -39.62 -11.81 -1.87
CA LEU A 304 -39.95 -13.06 -2.58
C LEU A 304 -41.31 -13.63 -2.15
N VAL A 305 -41.85 -13.17 -1.04
CA VAL A 305 -43.11 -13.66 -0.47
C VAL A 305 -44.09 -12.51 -0.46
N LYS A 306 -45.07 -12.56 -1.32
CA LYS A 306 -46.28 -11.69 -1.24
C LYS A 306 -47.21 -12.30 -0.20
N ILE A 307 -47.16 -11.80 1.04
CA ILE A 307 -48.16 -12.09 2.08
C ILE A 307 -49.08 -10.87 2.15
#